data_feae16aae8b9f862650639c90a75eadc
#
_entry.id   feae16aae8b9f862650639c90a75eadc
#
_cell.length_a   1.000
_cell.length_b   1.000
_cell.length_c   1.000
_cell.angle_alpha   90.00
_cell.angle_beta   90.00
_cell.angle_gamma   90.00
#
_symmetry.space_group_name_H-M   'P 1'
#
loop_
_entity.id
_entity.type
_entity.pdbx_description
1 polymer ?
#
loop_
_entity_poly.entity_id
_entity_poly.type
_entity_poly.pdbx_seq_one_letter_code
_entity_poly.pdbx_strand_id
1 'polypeptide(L)'
;MFDIEFVSGREVLDSRGNPTVEAEVVLSSGSVGHAIVPSGASTGSREALELRDGDADRFLGKGALRAVENITGPIAEAVEGLDARDQPGIDQAMLDADGTDNKGNLGANAILAVSLAVADAASDTSGLPLYQYLGGCGARELPVPMMNIINGGSHADNSVDFQEFMVMPVGADSIRQAIQWIAEIFHNLKALLKEAGLSTAVGDEGGFAPNFKSNEEGLEFIMKAIETVSYTHL
;
A
#
# COMPACT_ATOMS: atom_id res chain seq x y z
N MET A 1 14.61 -23.60 -13.42
CA MET A 1 14.86 -22.14 -13.66
C MET A 1 13.84 -21.27 -12.90
N PHE A 2 12.59 -21.71 -12.81
CA PHE A 2 11.55 -20.98 -12.07
C PHE A 2 11.17 -21.63 -10.72
N ASP A 3 11.84 -22.69 -10.33
CA ASP A 3 11.55 -23.36 -9.06
C ASP A 3 12.00 -22.48 -7.89
N ILE A 4 11.18 -22.35 -6.88
CA ILE A 4 11.50 -21.60 -5.66
C ILE A 4 12.52 -22.42 -4.87
N GLU A 5 13.72 -21.88 -4.69
CA GLU A 5 14.80 -22.55 -3.94
C GLU A 5 14.86 -22.15 -2.48
N PHE A 6 14.50 -20.91 -2.19
CA PHE A 6 14.63 -20.40 -0.84
C PHE A 6 13.66 -19.25 -0.58
N VAL A 7 13.08 -19.23 0.61
CA VAL A 7 12.22 -18.16 1.10
C VAL A 7 12.76 -17.67 2.44
N SER A 8 12.93 -16.38 2.58
CA SER A 8 13.32 -15.76 3.84
C SER A 8 12.44 -14.55 4.15
N GLY A 9 12.40 -14.18 5.43
CA GLY A 9 11.66 -13.04 5.91
C GLY A 9 12.45 -12.24 6.93
N ARG A 10 12.15 -10.95 7.03
CA ARG A 10 12.68 -10.08 8.07
C ARG A 10 11.66 -9.04 8.51
N GLU A 11 11.79 -8.59 9.73
CA GLU A 11 11.03 -7.46 10.23
C GLU A 11 11.72 -6.17 9.81
N VAL A 12 10.96 -5.25 9.23
CA VAL A 12 11.41 -3.91 8.82
C VAL A 12 10.44 -2.86 9.36
N LEU A 13 10.76 -1.58 9.24
CA LEU A 13 9.86 -0.49 9.65
C LEU A 13 9.15 0.11 8.44
N ASP A 14 7.87 0.38 8.59
CA ASP A 14 7.08 1.14 7.63
C ASP A 14 7.38 2.66 7.71
N SER A 15 6.75 3.46 6.84
CA SER A 15 6.94 4.92 6.81
C SER A 15 6.46 5.65 8.07
N ARG A 16 5.68 4.98 8.93
CA ARG A 16 5.19 5.49 10.22
C ARG A 16 6.01 5.00 11.41
N GLY A 17 7.08 4.20 11.15
CA GLY A 17 7.93 3.62 12.18
C GLY A 17 7.30 2.42 12.90
N ASN A 18 6.25 1.80 12.34
CA ASN A 18 5.72 0.53 12.85
C ASN A 18 6.41 -0.64 12.18
N PRO A 19 6.65 -1.75 12.91
CA PRO A 19 7.14 -2.99 12.31
C PRO A 19 6.21 -3.50 11.22
N THR A 20 6.81 -4.04 10.18
CA THR A 20 6.13 -4.81 9.14
C THR A 20 7.04 -5.92 8.66
N VAL A 21 6.57 -6.76 7.73
CA VAL A 21 7.33 -7.87 7.18
C VAL A 21 7.85 -7.57 5.79
N GLU A 22 9.07 -8.01 5.51
CA GLU A 22 9.63 -8.15 4.18
C GLU A 22 9.89 -9.61 3.91
N ALA A 23 9.51 -10.10 2.74
CA ALA A 23 9.89 -11.41 2.22
C ALA A 23 10.89 -11.28 1.08
N GLU A 24 11.79 -12.24 1.01
CA GLU A 24 12.73 -12.46 -0.09
C GLU A 24 12.56 -13.87 -0.62
N VAL A 25 12.45 -14.02 -1.93
CA VAL A 25 12.31 -15.31 -2.62
C VAL A 25 13.42 -15.45 -3.65
N VAL A 26 14.14 -16.57 -3.59
CA VAL A 26 15.22 -16.90 -4.53
C VAL A 26 14.76 -18.04 -5.42
N LEU A 27 14.91 -17.88 -6.73
CA LEU A 27 14.59 -18.92 -7.70
C LEU A 27 15.85 -19.66 -8.17
N SER A 28 15.68 -20.86 -8.73
CA SER A 28 16.75 -21.69 -9.29
C SER A 28 17.47 -21.05 -10.51
N SER A 29 16.97 -19.92 -11.02
CA SER A 29 17.70 -19.04 -11.95
C SER A 29 18.77 -18.18 -11.28
N GLY A 30 18.67 -17.99 -9.96
CA GLY A 30 19.41 -16.99 -9.20
C GLY A 30 18.71 -15.63 -9.11
N SER A 31 17.55 -15.46 -9.73
CA SER A 31 16.74 -14.25 -9.55
C SER A 31 16.19 -14.16 -8.13
N VAL A 32 16.14 -12.95 -7.60
CA VAL A 32 15.68 -12.65 -6.25
C VAL A 32 14.55 -11.64 -6.33
N GLY A 33 13.41 -11.98 -5.73
CA GLY A 33 12.29 -11.06 -5.60
C GLY A 33 12.09 -10.63 -4.15
N HIS A 34 11.61 -9.40 -3.97
CA HIS A 34 11.39 -8.78 -2.67
C HIS A 34 10.00 -8.16 -2.56
N ALA A 35 9.42 -8.26 -1.37
CA ALA A 35 8.20 -7.51 -1.08
C ALA A 35 8.12 -7.09 0.38
N ILE A 36 7.72 -5.85 0.62
CA ILE A 36 7.39 -5.30 1.93
C ILE A 36 5.88 -5.07 1.98
N VAL A 37 5.23 -5.45 3.08
CA VAL A 37 3.78 -5.40 3.24
C VAL A 37 3.40 -4.49 4.41
N PRO A 38 3.39 -3.17 4.24
CA PRO A 38 2.93 -2.24 5.27
C PRO A 38 1.42 -2.31 5.42
N SER A 39 0.92 -2.03 6.64
CA SER A 39 -0.51 -1.94 6.93
C SER A 39 -1.09 -0.60 6.54
N GLY A 40 -2.39 -0.57 6.23
CA GLY A 40 -3.17 0.65 6.17
C GLY A 40 -3.27 1.38 7.52
N ALA A 41 -3.65 2.64 7.50
CA ALA A 41 -3.92 3.42 8.71
C ALA A 41 -5.24 3.03 9.38
N SER A 42 -6.22 2.61 8.58
CA SER A 42 -7.52 2.08 9.01
C SER A 42 -7.71 0.66 8.48
N THR A 43 -8.55 -0.13 9.15
CA THR A 43 -8.87 -1.51 8.76
C THR A 43 -10.38 -1.70 8.64
N GLY A 44 -10.80 -2.46 7.62
CA GLY A 44 -12.19 -2.87 7.43
C GLY A 44 -12.53 -4.13 8.24
N SER A 45 -13.80 -4.29 8.60
CA SER A 45 -14.27 -5.45 9.36
C SER A 45 -14.19 -6.79 8.61
N ARG A 46 -13.91 -6.77 7.32
CA ARG A 46 -13.79 -7.95 6.45
C ARG A 46 -12.37 -8.19 5.96
N GLU A 47 -11.40 -7.43 6.44
CA GLU A 47 -10.00 -7.64 6.09
C GLU A 47 -9.48 -8.93 6.72
N ALA A 48 -8.55 -9.56 6.01
CA ALA A 48 -7.79 -10.69 6.55
C ALA A 48 -6.87 -10.23 7.68
N LEU A 49 -6.51 -11.15 8.58
CA LEU A 49 -5.77 -10.83 9.80
C LEU A 49 -4.32 -10.47 9.49
N GLU A 50 -3.93 -9.26 9.85
CA GLU A 50 -2.52 -8.91 9.99
C GLU A 50 -1.97 -9.49 11.31
N LEU A 51 -1.03 -10.42 11.20
CA LEU A 51 -0.47 -11.08 12.39
C LEU A 51 0.53 -10.16 13.09
N ARG A 52 0.28 -9.88 14.37
CA ARG A 52 1.13 -9.13 15.28
C ARG A 52 1.54 -9.97 16.47
N ASP A 53 2.70 -9.67 17.07
CA ASP A 53 3.24 -10.44 18.20
C ASP A 53 2.41 -10.28 19.47
N GLY A 54 1.84 -9.08 19.69
CA GLY A 54 1.07 -8.75 20.90
C GLY A 54 1.95 -8.54 22.16
N ASP A 55 3.27 -8.59 22.04
CA ASP A 55 4.21 -8.35 23.13
C ASP A 55 4.31 -6.84 23.42
N ALA A 56 3.73 -6.42 24.53
CA ALA A 56 3.69 -5.01 24.94
C ALA A 56 5.07 -4.39 25.17
N ASP A 57 6.07 -5.21 25.50
CA ASP A 57 7.44 -4.75 25.77
C ASP A 57 8.24 -4.50 24.47
N ARG A 58 7.67 -4.92 23.32
CA ARG A 58 8.29 -4.76 22.01
C ARG A 58 7.36 -4.06 21.03
N PHE A 59 7.76 -2.86 20.56
CA PHE A 59 6.96 -2.02 19.66
C PHE A 59 5.50 -1.83 20.10
N LEU A 60 5.26 -1.77 21.41
CA LEU A 60 3.92 -1.60 22.00
C LEU A 60 2.90 -2.67 21.51
N GLY A 61 3.36 -3.91 21.34
CA GLY A 61 2.55 -5.02 20.85
C GLY A 61 2.49 -5.17 19.32
N LYS A 62 3.08 -4.23 18.57
CA LYS A 62 3.00 -4.21 17.09
C LYS A 62 4.12 -4.99 16.39
N GLY A 63 4.97 -5.71 17.12
CA GLY A 63 6.01 -6.56 16.54
C GLY A 63 5.45 -7.54 15.51
N ALA A 64 6.26 -7.99 14.56
CA ALA A 64 5.87 -8.89 13.47
C ALA A 64 6.78 -10.11 13.36
N LEU A 65 7.51 -10.48 14.43
CA LEU A 65 8.43 -11.63 14.39
C LEU A 65 7.72 -12.96 14.17
N ARG A 66 6.52 -13.16 14.72
CA ARG A 66 5.71 -14.36 14.46
C ARG A 66 5.37 -14.50 12.98
N ALA A 67 5.05 -13.40 12.30
CA ALA A 67 4.82 -13.41 10.87
C ALA A 67 6.11 -13.72 10.09
N VAL A 68 7.26 -13.22 10.53
CA VAL A 68 8.58 -13.55 9.97
C VAL A 68 8.91 -15.04 10.16
N GLU A 69 8.64 -15.59 11.34
CA GLU A 69 8.80 -17.04 11.61
C GLU A 69 7.89 -17.88 10.70
N ASN A 70 6.66 -17.43 10.43
CA ASN A 70 5.76 -18.09 9.50
C ASN A 70 6.25 -18.04 8.05
N ILE A 71 6.89 -16.93 7.62
CA ILE A 71 7.50 -16.81 6.28
C ILE A 71 8.63 -17.85 6.13
N THR A 72 9.53 -17.93 7.10
CA THR A 72 10.73 -18.77 7.03
C THR A 72 10.49 -20.24 7.38
N GLY A 73 9.35 -20.57 7.95
CA GLY A 73 8.92 -21.92 8.34
C GLY A 73 7.78 -22.42 7.46
N PRO A 74 6.54 -22.47 7.96
CA PRO A 74 5.44 -23.18 7.29
C PRO A 74 5.12 -22.64 5.88
N ILE A 75 5.33 -21.34 5.60
CA ILE A 75 5.11 -20.79 4.26
C ILE A 75 6.22 -21.26 3.32
N ALA A 76 7.49 -21.15 3.74
CA ALA A 76 8.63 -21.65 2.96
C ALA A 76 8.45 -23.15 2.63
N GLU A 77 8.12 -23.98 3.64
CA GLU A 77 7.86 -25.42 3.45
C GLU A 77 6.73 -25.70 2.45
N ALA A 78 5.71 -24.83 2.38
CA ALA A 78 4.60 -25.00 1.46
C ALA A 78 4.92 -24.63 0.01
N VAL A 79 5.86 -23.72 -0.23
CA VAL A 79 6.07 -23.14 -1.57
C VAL A 79 7.44 -23.51 -2.19
N GLU A 80 8.44 -23.91 -1.40
CA GLU A 80 9.74 -24.35 -1.94
C GLU A 80 9.58 -25.56 -2.86
N GLY A 81 10.25 -25.50 -4.01
CA GLY A 81 10.14 -26.47 -5.08
C GLY A 81 8.99 -26.24 -6.07
N LEU A 82 8.07 -25.33 -5.80
CA LEU A 82 6.99 -24.98 -6.73
C LEU A 82 7.52 -24.09 -7.86
N ASP A 83 6.82 -24.11 -8.99
CA ASP A 83 7.10 -23.23 -10.13
C ASP A 83 6.54 -21.83 -9.89
N ALA A 84 7.39 -20.83 -9.78
CA ALA A 84 7.04 -19.43 -9.51
C ALA A 84 6.11 -18.80 -10.58
N ARG A 85 5.93 -19.44 -11.73
CA ARG A 85 4.96 -18.99 -12.76
C ARG A 85 3.53 -19.37 -12.46
N ASP A 86 3.31 -20.37 -11.60
CA ASP A 86 1.98 -20.77 -11.15
C ASP A 86 1.55 -19.98 -9.92
N GLN A 87 1.41 -18.67 -10.07
CA GLN A 87 0.98 -17.79 -8.97
C GLN A 87 -0.28 -18.28 -8.26
N PRO A 88 -1.37 -18.70 -8.97
CA PRO A 88 -2.54 -19.24 -8.30
C PRO A 88 -2.26 -20.50 -7.47
N GLY A 89 -1.41 -21.39 -7.95
CA GLY A 89 -1.02 -22.62 -7.22
C GLY A 89 -0.21 -22.31 -5.97
N ILE A 90 0.71 -21.34 -6.04
CA ILE A 90 1.50 -20.87 -4.90
C ILE A 90 0.61 -20.21 -3.84
N ASP A 91 -0.27 -19.30 -4.26
CA ASP A 91 -1.19 -18.64 -3.35
C ASP A 91 -2.12 -19.67 -2.68
N GLN A 92 -2.59 -20.67 -3.42
CA GLN A 92 -3.43 -21.74 -2.87
C GLN A 92 -2.66 -22.61 -1.87
N ALA A 93 -1.40 -22.94 -2.14
CA ALA A 93 -0.57 -23.71 -1.21
C ALA A 93 -0.40 -23.00 0.13
N MET A 94 -0.19 -21.68 0.12
CA MET A 94 -0.12 -20.88 1.35
C MET A 94 -1.46 -20.78 2.08
N LEU A 95 -2.57 -20.66 1.33
CA LEU A 95 -3.91 -20.63 1.91
C LEU A 95 -4.28 -21.98 2.55
N ASP A 96 -3.91 -23.09 1.93
CA ASP A 96 -4.13 -24.45 2.45
C ASP A 96 -3.28 -24.69 3.73
N ALA A 97 -2.05 -24.16 3.75
CA ALA A 97 -1.19 -24.21 4.94
C ALA A 97 -1.72 -23.36 6.09
N ASP A 98 -2.37 -22.22 5.82
CA ASP A 98 -3.06 -21.42 6.84
C ASP A 98 -4.33 -22.10 7.36
N GLY A 99 -5.17 -22.60 6.47
CA GLY A 99 -6.39 -23.36 6.77
C GLY A 99 -7.51 -22.56 7.42
N THR A 100 -7.44 -21.23 7.47
CA THR A 100 -8.49 -20.36 8.03
C THR A 100 -9.03 -19.39 6.99
N ASP A 101 -10.29 -18.98 7.14
CA ASP A 101 -10.95 -18.06 6.19
C ASP A 101 -10.29 -16.67 6.15
N ASN A 102 -9.72 -16.23 7.28
CA ASN A 102 -9.17 -14.89 7.45
C ASN A 102 -7.63 -14.83 7.52
N LYS A 103 -6.95 -15.95 7.19
CA LYS A 103 -5.48 -16.08 7.27
C LYS A 103 -4.94 -15.87 8.68
N GLY A 104 -5.70 -16.38 9.67
CA GLY A 104 -5.44 -16.11 11.09
C GLY A 104 -4.28 -16.90 11.69
N ASN A 105 -3.86 -18.02 11.09
CA ASN A 105 -2.77 -18.85 11.59
C ASN A 105 -1.40 -18.32 11.13
N LEU A 106 -1.22 -18.07 9.82
CA LEU A 106 0.05 -17.62 9.25
C LEU A 106 0.17 -16.10 9.19
N GLY A 107 -0.96 -15.41 9.05
CA GLY A 107 -1.04 -13.96 8.89
C GLY A 107 -1.12 -13.54 7.43
N ALA A 108 -2.08 -12.66 7.12
CA ALA A 108 -2.23 -12.12 5.77
C ALA A 108 -1.00 -11.35 5.30
N ASN A 109 -0.31 -10.67 6.22
CA ASN A 109 0.94 -9.96 5.95
C ASN A 109 2.06 -10.93 5.51
N ALA A 110 2.23 -12.06 6.18
CA ALA A 110 3.23 -13.06 5.82
C ALA A 110 2.93 -13.70 4.46
N ILE A 111 1.67 -14.13 4.25
CA ILE A 111 1.23 -14.76 2.98
C ILE A 111 1.40 -13.77 1.80
N LEU A 112 0.93 -12.52 1.95
CA LEU A 112 1.02 -11.53 0.89
C LEU A 112 2.46 -11.14 0.57
N ALA A 113 3.34 -11.06 1.57
CA ALA A 113 4.76 -10.76 1.34
C ALA A 113 5.42 -11.80 0.44
N VAL A 114 5.18 -13.09 0.70
CA VAL A 114 5.73 -14.19 -0.13
C VAL A 114 5.09 -14.20 -1.51
N SER A 115 3.76 -14.06 -1.61
CA SER A 115 3.05 -14.00 -2.89
C SER A 115 3.61 -12.93 -3.82
N LEU A 116 3.81 -11.70 -3.30
CA LEU A 116 4.38 -10.59 -4.07
C LEU A 116 5.87 -10.82 -4.42
N ALA A 117 6.67 -11.35 -3.49
CA ALA A 117 8.08 -11.62 -3.74
C ALA A 117 8.28 -12.72 -4.80
N VAL A 118 7.41 -13.73 -4.84
CA VAL A 118 7.39 -14.74 -5.91
C VAL A 118 7.12 -14.11 -7.27
N ALA A 119 6.10 -13.23 -7.36
CA ALA A 119 5.78 -12.54 -8.61
C ALA A 119 6.94 -11.66 -9.10
N ASP A 120 7.62 -10.99 -8.17
CA ASP A 120 8.79 -10.16 -8.46
C ASP A 120 9.95 -10.99 -9.00
N ALA A 121 10.33 -12.09 -8.31
CA ALA A 121 11.38 -13.02 -8.77
C ALA A 121 11.06 -13.65 -10.14
N ALA A 122 9.80 -14.04 -10.35
CA ALA A 122 9.37 -14.63 -11.63
C ALA A 122 9.39 -13.59 -12.77
N SER A 123 9.09 -12.33 -12.48
CA SER A 123 9.19 -11.24 -13.45
C SER A 123 10.63 -11.00 -13.87
N ASP A 124 11.57 -10.97 -12.92
CA ASP A 124 13.01 -10.82 -13.19
C ASP A 124 13.55 -12.00 -14.02
N THR A 125 13.25 -13.25 -13.63
CA THR A 125 13.63 -14.44 -14.40
C THR A 125 13.07 -14.42 -15.83
N SER A 126 11.88 -13.83 -16.03
CA SER A 126 11.25 -13.66 -17.34
C SER A 126 11.83 -12.52 -18.18
N GLY A 127 12.68 -11.68 -17.59
CA GLY A 127 13.23 -10.47 -18.22
C GLY A 127 12.15 -9.40 -18.48
N LEU A 128 11.08 -9.40 -17.71
CA LEU A 128 9.96 -8.47 -17.84
C LEU A 128 9.85 -7.58 -16.60
N PRO A 129 9.48 -6.30 -16.74
CA PRO A 129 9.12 -5.51 -15.58
C PRO A 129 7.83 -6.06 -14.95
N LEU A 130 7.69 -5.96 -13.63
CA LEU A 130 6.60 -6.57 -12.87
C LEU A 130 5.20 -6.19 -13.41
N TYR A 131 4.98 -4.92 -13.78
CA TYR A 131 3.69 -4.48 -14.33
C TYR A 131 3.32 -5.22 -15.63
N GLN A 132 4.30 -5.55 -16.46
CA GLN A 132 4.08 -6.28 -17.71
C GLN A 132 3.93 -7.77 -17.47
N TYR A 133 4.66 -8.32 -16.50
CA TYR A 133 4.52 -9.71 -16.08
C TYR A 133 3.10 -9.98 -15.56
N LEU A 134 2.59 -9.14 -14.68
CA LEU A 134 1.24 -9.28 -14.12
C LEU A 134 0.13 -8.87 -15.09
N GLY A 135 0.31 -7.78 -15.84
CA GLY A 135 -0.73 -7.21 -16.70
C GLY A 135 -0.73 -7.74 -18.14
N GLY A 136 0.27 -8.53 -18.52
CA GLY A 136 0.43 -9.07 -19.85
C GLY A 136 0.80 -8.03 -20.92
N CYS A 137 0.70 -8.41 -22.20
CA CYS A 137 1.12 -7.58 -23.32
C CYS A 137 0.26 -6.30 -23.50
N GLY A 138 -0.90 -6.22 -22.87
CA GLY A 138 -1.81 -5.08 -22.89
C GLY A 138 -1.54 -4.03 -21.82
N ALA A 139 -0.64 -4.28 -20.88
CA ALA A 139 -0.33 -3.37 -19.75
C ALA A 139 0.49 -2.15 -20.23
N ARG A 140 -0.19 -1.12 -20.72
CA ARG A 140 0.42 0.08 -21.32
C ARG A 140 -0.14 1.40 -20.79
N GLU A 141 -1.25 1.35 -20.08
CA GLU A 141 -1.95 2.54 -19.59
C GLU A 141 -1.71 2.70 -18.10
N LEU A 142 -1.28 3.90 -17.70
CA LEU A 142 -1.26 4.28 -16.29
C LEU A 142 -2.66 4.71 -15.86
N PRO A 143 -3.10 4.35 -14.65
CA PRO A 143 -4.36 4.84 -14.13
C PRO A 143 -4.33 6.35 -13.92
N VAL A 144 -5.49 7.00 -13.96
CA VAL A 144 -5.61 8.38 -13.51
C VAL A 144 -5.28 8.41 -12.02
N PRO A 145 -4.29 9.24 -11.57
CA PRO A 145 -3.93 9.28 -10.17
C PRO A 145 -5.06 9.88 -9.32
N MET A 146 -5.31 9.26 -8.18
CA MET A 146 -6.13 9.81 -7.10
C MET A 146 -5.21 10.35 -6.03
N MET A 147 -5.26 11.67 -5.76
CA MET A 147 -4.42 12.29 -4.76
C MET A 147 -5.25 12.74 -3.57
N ASN A 148 -4.96 12.18 -2.41
CA ASN A 148 -5.53 12.63 -1.16
C ASN A 148 -4.91 13.99 -0.76
N ILE A 149 -5.74 15.02 -0.58
CA ILE A 149 -5.30 16.39 -0.27
C ILE A 149 -5.87 16.96 1.02
N ILE A 150 -6.94 16.35 1.57
CA ILE A 150 -7.47 16.62 2.91
C ILE A 150 -7.77 15.30 3.60
N ASN A 151 -7.33 15.18 4.84
CA ASN A 151 -7.63 14.05 5.72
C ASN A 151 -8.63 14.44 6.82
N GLY A 152 -9.43 13.45 7.24
CA GLY A 152 -10.30 13.52 8.39
C GLY A 152 -10.58 12.13 8.95
N GLY A 153 -11.64 11.97 9.73
CA GLY A 153 -12.02 10.70 10.33
C GLY A 153 -10.88 10.08 11.13
N SER A 154 -10.59 8.79 10.90
CA SER A 154 -9.50 8.08 11.58
C SER A 154 -8.10 8.44 11.06
N HIS A 155 -7.98 9.19 9.95
CA HIS A 155 -6.69 9.58 9.34
C HIS A 155 -6.17 10.94 9.84
N ALA A 156 -6.93 11.67 10.64
CA ALA A 156 -6.54 12.95 11.21
C ALA A 156 -7.29 13.25 12.50
N ASP A 157 -6.62 13.90 13.45
CA ASP A 157 -7.23 14.42 14.67
C ASP A 157 -7.83 15.81 14.39
N ASN A 158 -9.00 15.83 13.76
CA ASN A 158 -9.73 17.05 13.40
C ASN A 158 -11.26 16.84 13.46
N SER A 159 -12.00 17.86 13.06
CA SER A 159 -13.48 17.89 13.10
C SER A 159 -14.16 17.29 11.86
N VAL A 160 -13.43 16.75 10.91
CA VAL A 160 -13.95 16.25 9.64
C VAL A 160 -14.22 14.76 9.74
N ASP A 161 -15.43 14.30 9.37
CA ASP A 161 -15.83 12.90 9.48
C ASP A 161 -15.30 12.03 8.32
N PHE A 162 -15.19 12.61 7.12
CA PHE A 162 -14.68 11.89 5.95
C PHE A 162 -13.18 11.69 6.06
N GLN A 163 -12.72 10.47 5.86
CA GLN A 163 -11.31 10.11 6.00
C GLN A 163 -10.44 10.78 4.95
N GLU A 164 -10.97 10.93 3.73
CA GLU A 164 -10.20 11.36 2.56
C GLU A 164 -11.03 12.26 1.65
N PHE A 165 -10.37 13.30 1.15
CA PHE A 165 -10.86 14.10 0.03
C PHE A 165 -9.79 14.11 -1.05
N MET A 166 -10.14 13.60 -2.23
CA MET A 166 -9.20 13.39 -3.31
C MET A 166 -9.50 14.27 -4.51
N VAL A 167 -8.45 14.60 -5.26
CA VAL A 167 -8.57 15.16 -6.61
C VAL A 167 -8.10 14.14 -7.64
N MET A 168 -8.77 14.11 -8.79
CA MET A 168 -8.48 13.23 -9.92
C MET A 168 -8.37 14.05 -11.20
N PRO A 169 -7.18 14.23 -11.79
CA PRO A 169 -6.99 15.05 -12.99
C PRO A 169 -7.36 14.26 -14.27
N VAL A 170 -8.64 13.96 -14.43
CA VAL A 170 -9.16 13.11 -15.53
C VAL A 170 -8.98 13.73 -16.92
N GLY A 171 -8.82 15.07 -17.00
CA GLY A 171 -8.60 15.78 -18.26
C GLY A 171 -7.12 16.00 -18.63
N ALA A 172 -6.19 15.44 -17.86
CA ALA A 172 -4.76 15.58 -18.16
C ALA A 172 -4.32 14.69 -19.32
N ASP A 173 -3.54 15.23 -20.24
CA ASP A 173 -3.03 14.52 -21.44
C ASP A 173 -1.91 13.51 -21.11
N SER A 174 -1.34 13.57 -19.93
CA SER A 174 -0.25 12.71 -19.51
C SER A 174 -0.14 12.63 -17.97
N ILE A 175 0.47 11.54 -17.49
CA ILE A 175 0.74 11.40 -16.04
C ILE A 175 1.61 12.54 -15.50
N ARG A 176 2.55 13.06 -16.29
CA ARG A 176 3.36 14.21 -15.89
C ARG A 176 2.51 15.45 -15.65
N GLN A 177 1.59 15.75 -16.56
CA GLN A 177 0.65 16.86 -16.42
C GLN A 177 -0.30 16.64 -15.26
N ALA A 178 -0.81 15.41 -15.09
CA ALA A 178 -1.66 15.04 -13.96
C ALA A 178 -0.97 15.33 -12.61
N ILE A 179 0.27 14.89 -12.43
CA ILE A 179 1.05 15.12 -11.21
C ILE A 179 1.35 16.62 -11.02
N GLN A 180 1.65 17.34 -12.08
CA GLN A 180 1.85 18.81 -12.03
C GLN A 180 0.58 19.50 -11.50
N TRP A 181 -0.58 19.23 -12.08
CA TRP A 181 -1.84 19.83 -11.68
C TRP A 181 -2.17 19.55 -10.21
N ILE A 182 -2.03 18.29 -9.78
CA ILE A 182 -2.27 17.91 -8.39
C ILE A 182 -1.34 18.67 -7.43
N ALA A 183 -0.05 18.76 -7.76
CA ALA A 183 0.92 19.47 -6.93
C ALA A 183 0.59 20.97 -6.81
N GLU A 184 0.20 21.60 -7.91
CA GLU A 184 -0.18 23.03 -7.93
C GLU A 184 -1.47 23.27 -7.15
N ILE A 185 -2.48 22.39 -7.26
CA ILE A 185 -3.70 22.46 -6.47
C ILE A 185 -3.38 22.29 -4.97
N PHE A 186 -2.55 21.30 -4.61
CA PHE A 186 -2.15 21.08 -3.23
C PHE A 186 -1.46 22.30 -2.60
N HIS A 187 -0.55 22.95 -3.33
CA HIS A 187 0.12 24.15 -2.85
C HIS A 187 -0.80 25.38 -2.77
N ASN A 188 -1.75 25.50 -3.69
CA ASN A 188 -2.77 26.55 -3.62
C ASN A 188 -3.75 26.31 -2.46
N LEU A 189 -4.17 25.06 -2.24
CA LEU A 189 -4.96 24.69 -1.07
C LEU A 189 -4.24 25.07 0.22
N LYS A 190 -2.93 24.80 0.33
CA LYS A 190 -2.11 25.22 1.48
C LYS A 190 -2.17 26.73 1.71
N ALA A 191 -2.07 27.52 0.64
CA ALA A 191 -2.12 28.96 0.74
C ALA A 191 -3.49 29.45 1.22
N LEU A 192 -4.58 28.93 0.65
CA LEU A 192 -5.96 29.24 1.05
C LEU A 192 -6.25 28.88 2.52
N LEU A 193 -5.83 27.70 2.97
CA LEU A 193 -5.97 27.30 4.37
C LEU A 193 -5.22 28.26 5.30
N LYS A 194 -3.98 28.62 4.95
CA LYS A 194 -3.18 29.56 5.73
C LYS A 194 -3.81 30.95 5.80
N GLU A 195 -4.35 31.47 4.68
CA GLU A 195 -5.07 32.74 4.62
C GLU A 195 -6.32 32.74 5.50
N ALA A 196 -7.04 31.61 5.55
CA ALA A 196 -8.19 31.42 6.43
C ALA A 196 -7.82 31.17 7.91
N GLY A 197 -6.53 31.12 8.26
CA GLY A 197 -6.08 30.83 9.62
C GLY A 197 -6.25 29.36 10.06
N LEU A 198 -6.42 28.46 9.09
CA LEU A 198 -6.59 27.03 9.32
C LEU A 198 -5.25 26.30 9.35
N SER A 199 -5.23 25.12 9.99
CA SER A 199 -4.04 24.27 10.07
C SER A 199 -3.61 23.76 8.69
N THR A 200 -2.30 23.78 8.44
CA THR A 200 -1.67 23.14 7.28
C THR A 200 -0.78 21.96 7.68
N ALA A 201 -0.99 21.43 8.90
CA ALA A 201 -0.44 20.14 9.29
C ALA A 201 -1.09 19.04 8.45
N VAL A 202 -0.35 17.97 8.19
CA VAL A 202 -0.83 16.83 7.40
C VAL A 202 -1.27 15.68 8.31
N GLY A 203 -2.25 14.92 7.85
CA GLY A 203 -2.67 13.68 8.45
C GLY A 203 -1.79 12.49 8.02
N ASP A 204 -2.20 11.29 8.39
CA ASP A 204 -1.44 10.05 8.18
C ASP A 204 -1.18 9.72 6.71
N GLU A 205 -2.01 10.24 5.79
CA GLU A 205 -1.90 9.98 4.36
C GLU A 205 -1.47 11.22 3.55
N GLY A 206 -0.91 12.22 4.21
CA GLY A 206 -0.28 13.37 3.57
C GLY A 206 -1.22 14.50 3.16
N GLY A 207 -2.55 14.35 3.27
CA GLY A 207 -3.52 15.43 3.11
C GLY A 207 -3.48 16.39 4.30
N PHE A 208 -3.88 17.65 4.08
CA PHE A 208 -4.00 18.61 5.19
C PHE A 208 -5.09 18.20 6.17
N ALA A 209 -4.92 18.52 7.44
CA ALA A 209 -5.84 18.17 8.52
C ALA A 209 -6.40 19.40 9.26
N PRO A 210 -7.09 20.32 8.56
CA PRO A 210 -7.69 21.48 9.20
C PRO A 210 -8.98 21.12 9.97
N ASN A 211 -9.34 21.94 10.96
CA ASN A 211 -10.64 21.88 11.62
C ASN A 211 -11.67 22.67 10.82
N PHE A 212 -12.33 22.02 9.88
CA PHE A 212 -13.46 22.60 9.16
C PHE A 212 -14.74 22.55 9.99
N LYS A 213 -15.71 23.39 9.65
CA LYS A 213 -17.03 23.41 10.29
C LYS A 213 -17.93 22.27 9.79
N SER A 214 -17.67 21.78 8.58
CA SER A 214 -18.39 20.67 7.96
C SER A 214 -17.55 20.02 6.87
N ASN A 215 -17.98 18.85 6.38
CA ASN A 215 -17.36 18.17 5.23
C ASN A 215 -17.48 19.00 3.95
N GLU A 216 -18.60 19.75 3.78
CA GLU A 216 -18.83 20.63 2.63
C GLU A 216 -17.81 21.77 2.57
N GLU A 217 -17.42 22.36 3.71
CA GLU A 217 -16.40 23.41 3.75
C GLU A 217 -15.06 22.89 3.20
N GLY A 218 -14.71 21.61 3.47
CA GLY A 218 -13.54 20.96 2.88
C GLY A 218 -13.60 20.92 1.35
N LEU A 219 -14.75 20.54 0.79
CA LEU A 219 -14.97 20.52 -0.66
C LEU A 219 -14.92 21.93 -1.26
N GLU A 220 -15.46 22.94 -0.59
CA GLU A 220 -15.39 24.34 -1.04
C GLU A 220 -13.95 24.86 -1.14
N PHE A 221 -13.10 24.51 -0.17
CA PHE A 221 -11.67 24.87 -0.22
C PHE A 221 -10.95 24.19 -1.38
N ILE A 222 -11.27 22.91 -1.64
CA ILE A 222 -10.71 22.18 -2.80
C ILE A 222 -11.14 22.84 -4.11
N MET A 223 -12.43 23.15 -4.27
CA MET A 223 -12.93 23.81 -5.48
C MET A 223 -12.26 25.16 -5.70
N LYS A 224 -12.10 25.99 -4.65
CA LYS A 224 -11.37 27.26 -4.73
C LYS A 224 -9.90 27.05 -5.15
N ALA A 225 -9.23 26.00 -4.64
CA ALA A 225 -7.87 25.69 -5.02
C ALA A 225 -7.77 25.31 -6.49
N ILE A 226 -8.70 24.53 -7.02
CA ILE A 226 -8.79 24.16 -8.44
C ILE A 226 -9.02 25.39 -9.33
N GLU A 227 -9.99 26.23 -8.96
CA GLU A 227 -10.28 27.48 -9.69
C GLU A 227 -9.08 28.43 -9.75
N THR A 228 -8.30 28.52 -8.66
CA THR A 228 -7.11 29.39 -8.58
C THR A 228 -6.05 29.01 -9.61
N VAL A 229 -5.90 27.72 -9.92
CA VAL A 229 -4.95 27.23 -10.94
C VAL A 229 -5.57 27.13 -12.34
N SER A 230 -6.83 27.51 -12.49
CA SER A 230 -7.57 27.52 -13.77
C SER A 230 -7.71 26.14 -14.44
N TYR A 231 -7.63 25.06 -13.69
CA TYR A 231 -7.80 23.69 -14.20
C TYR A 231 -9.29 23.27 -14.10
N THR A 232 -10.06 23.66 -15.10
CA THR A 232 -11.53 23.41 -15.11
C THR A 232 -11.92 21.98 -15.53
N HIS A 233 -10.95 21.06 -15.69
CA HIS A 233 -11.20 19.70 -16.18
C HIS A 233 -10.79 18.62 -15.18
N LEU A 234 -10.89 18.92 -13.91
CA LEU A 234 -10.65 18.00 -12.79
C LEU A 234 -11.94 17.39 -12.29
#